data_8f8e759b2472c3469fbcf0a0bef7aacd
#
_entry.id   8f8e759b2472c3469fbcf0a0bef7aacd
#
_cell.length_a   1.000
_cell.length_b   1.000
_cell.length_c   1.000
_cell.angle_alpha   90.00
_cell.angle_beta   90.00
_cell.angle_gamma   90.00
#
_symmetry.space_group_name_H-M   'P 1'
#
loop_
_entity.id
_entity.type
_entity.pdbx_description
1 polymer ?
#
loop_
_entity_poly.entity_id
_entity_poly.type
_entity_poly.pdbx_seq_one_letter_code
_entity_poly.pdbx_strand_id
1 'polypeptide(L)'
;MRLRNMAVEAISTPDVVDSAHVPALGKTAVEVCDLVKTFDNGAVRALDGVSFAVPEGQLLVIIGLSGSGKSTLLRHLNGLHLPSEGSVTVLEQNVPNLNRTDLRNLRKEVGFVFQQFNIVGRLTCIENVLTGTLGRLKGPRIGASMYPKKLRKEAIEQLERVGLAERAWQRTDTLSGGQQQRVAIARTLMQKPKIVLADEPVASLDPEISGQVMDLLVQCCIEDNITVLCSL
;
A
#
# COMPACT_ATOMS: atom_id res chain seq x y z
N MET A 1 9.79 -19.93 -14.52
CA MET A 1 9.03 -19.13 -15.52
C MET A 1 9.34 -17.68 -15.18
N ARG A 2 10.08 -17.00 -16.02
CA ARG A 2 10.76 -15.73 -15.69
C ARG A 2 9.83 -14.52 -15.89
N LEU A 3 9.98 -13.47 -15.06
CA LEU A 3 9.22 -12.21 -15.07
C LEU A 3 9.20 -11.43 -16.41
N ARG A 4 9.66 -11.97 -17.52
CA ARG A 4 9.54 -11.33 -18.84
C ARG A 4 8.10 -11.08 -19.31
N ASN A 5 7.08 -11.57 -18.57
CA ASN A 5 5.66 -11.42 -18.88
C ASN A 5 4.86 -10.69 -17.79
N MET A 6 5.46 -9.75 -17.05
CA MET A 6 4.67 -8.81 -16.26
C MET A 6 4.20 -7.68 -17.16
N ALA A 7 2.88 -7.61 -17.38
CA ALA A 7 2.28 -6.40 -17.94
C ALA A 7 2.15 -5.37 -16.80
N VAL A 8 2.70 -4.20 -17.03
CA VAL A 8 2.55 -3.04 -16.15
C VAL A 8 1.56 -2.11 -16.88
N GLU A 9 0.32 -2.05 -16.40
CA GLU A 9 -0.68 -1.13 -16.93
C GLU A 9 -0.85 0.04 -15.96
N ALA A 10 -0.59 1.25 -16.44
CA ALA A 10 -0.97 2.49 -15.77
C ALA A 10 -2.39 2.87 -16.20
N ILE A 11 -3.33 2.92 -15.26
CA ILE A 11 -4.68 3.44 -15.52
C ILE A 11 -4.64 4.94 -15.25
N SER A 12 -4.58 5.75 -16.31
CA SER A 12 -4.89 7.17 -16.22
C SER A 12 -6.42 7.37 -16.26
N THR A 13 -6.93 8.39 -15.57
CA THR A 13 -8.35 8.79 -15.61
C THR A 13 -8.83 8.95 -17.08
N PRO A 14 -10.14 8.75 -17.38
CA PRO A 14 -10.63 8.46 -18.71
C PRO A 14 -10.57 9.68 -19.64
N ASP A 15 -9.45 9.83 -20.32
CA ASP A 15 -9.38 10.40 -21.65
C ASP A 15 -8.53 9.44 -22.48
N VAL A 16 -9.16 8.86 -23.50
CA VAL A 16 -8.54 7.93 -24.44
C VAL A 16 -7.35 8.63 -25.08
N VAL A 17 -6.13 8.28 -24.71
CA VAL A 17 -4.91 8.81 -25.31
C VAL A 17 -4.13 7.69 -25.94
N ASP A 18 -3.98 7.86 -27.23
CA ASP A 18 -3.10 7.15 -28.17
C ASP A 18 -1.68 6.95 -27.56
N SER A 19 -1.08 5.79 -27.82
CA SER A 19 0.15 5.24 -27.25
C SER A 19 1.46 6.01 -27.53
N ALA A 20 1.43 7.34 -27.58
CA ALA A 20 2.59 8.18 -27.92
C ALA A 20 2.76 9.44 -27.06
N HIS A 21 2.02 9.62 -25.96
CA HIS A 21 2.18 10.82 -25.14
C HIS A 21 2.36 10.44 -23.66
N VAL A 22 3.62 10.41 -23.21
CA VAL A 22 3.95 10.54 -21.79
C VAL A 22 3.63 11.99 -21.41
N PRO A 23 2.61 12.25 -20.56
CA PRO A 23 2.32 13.62 -20.15
C PRO A 23 3.51 14.18 -19.40
N ALA A 24 3.77 15.48 -19.59
CA ALA A 24 4.83 16.22 -18.94
C ALA A 24 4.76 16.01 -17.41
N LEU A 25 5.67 15.24 -16.94
CA LEU A 25 6.36 15.06 -15.69
C LEU A 25 5.77 15.83 -14.51
N GLY A 26 4.76 15.26 -13.86
CA GLY A 26 4.57 15.38 -12.44
C GLY A 26 5.79 14.79 -11.71
N LYS A 27 5.99 15.17 -10.46
CA LYS A 27 7.05 14.64 -9.61
C LYS A 27 6.94 13.11 -9.51
N THR A 28 8.05 12.40 -9.65
CA THR A 28 8.08 10.93 -9.57
C THR A 28 7.98 10.48 -8.12
N ALA A 29 6.96 9.66 -7.81
CA ALA A 29 6.78 9.09 -6.47
C ALA A 29 7.64 7.84 -6.26
N VAL A 30 7.77 7.00 -7.30
CA VAL A 30 8.54 5.75 -7.26
C VAL A 30 9.33 5.61 -8.55
N GLU A 31 10.61 5.28 -8.42
CA GLU A 31 11.49 4.94 -9.53
C GLU A 31 12.27 3.67 -9.20
N VAL A 32 12.23 2.71 -10.09
CA VAL A 32 12.92 1.43 -9.99
C VAL A 32 13.75 1.24 -11.25
N CYS A 33 15.07 0.99 -11.11
CA CYS A 33 15.97 0.80 -12.21
C CYS A 33 16.73 -0.52 -12.06
N ASP A 34 16.58 -1.41 -13.04
CA ASP A 34 17.27 -2.69 -13.18
C ASP A 34 17.25 -3.54 -11.89
N LEU A 35 16.12 -3.52 -11.19
CA LEU A 35 15.98 -4.18 -9.90
C LEU A 35 16.08 -5.70 -10.04
N VAL A 36 17.10 -6.27 -9.42
CA VAL A 36 17.30 -7.71 -9.27
C VAL A 36 17.17 -8.10 -7.81
N LYS A 37 16.46 -9.20 -7.55
CA LYS A 37 16.40 -9.82 -6.23
C LYS A 37 16.62 -11.31 -6.32
N THR A 38 17.66 -11.78 -5.63
CA THR A 38 17.95 -13.20 -5.43
C THR A 38 17.82 -13.57 -3.96
N PHE A 39 17.37 -14.79 -3.70
CA PHE A 39 17.32 -15.43 -2.40
C PHE A 39 18.13 -16.71 -2.41
N ASP A 40 18.36 -17.31 -1.24
CA ASP A 40 19.03 -18.60 -1.08
C ASP A 40 20.40 -18.65 -1.80
N ASN A 41 21.24 -17.63 -1.54
CA ASN A 41 22.58 -17.48 -2.15
C ASN A 41 22.55 -17.55 -3.70
N GLY A 42 21.49 -17.02 -4.30
CA GLY A 42 21.38 -16.96 -5.77
C GLY A 42 20.54 -18.07 -6.39
N ALA A 43 20.08 -19.06 -5.61
CA ALA A 43 19.31 -20.19 -6.13
C ALA A 43 17.91 -19.76 -6.66
N VAL A 44 17.30 -18.75 -6.03
CA VAL A 44 15.98 -18.21 -6.42
C VAL A 44 16.11 -16.77 -6.86
N ARG A 45 15.92 -16.50 -8.15
CA ARG A 45 15.85 -15.14 -8.71
C ARG A 45 14.39 -14.69 -8.79
N ALA A 46 13.97 -13.91 -7.80
CA ALA A 46 12.58 -13.46 -7.67
C ALA A 46 12.25 -12.24 -8.54
N LEU A 47 13.22 -11.34 -8.75
CA LEU A 47 13.13 -10.19 -9.66
C LEU A 47 14.35 -10.22 -10.59
N ASP A 48 14.14 -9.87 -11.87
CA ASP A 48 15.15 -10.02 -12.93
C ASP A 48 15.18 -8.75 -13.82
N GLY A 49 15.84 -7.69 -13.36
CA GLY A 49 16.03 -6.45 -14.12
C GLY A 49 14.73 -5.64 -14.31
N VAL A 50 13.93 -5.49 -13.25
CA VAL A 50 12.68 -4.73 -13.31
C VAL A 50 12.95 -3.23 -13.28
N SER A 51 12.41 -2.50 -14.27
CA SER A 51 12.52 -1.03 -14.35
C SER A 51 11.18 -0.40 -14.65
N PHE A 52 10.78 0.62 -13.87
CA PHE A 52 9.59 1.44 -14.11
C PHE A 52 9.64 2.71 -13.26
N ALA A 53 8.82 3.69 -13.62
CA ALA A 53 8.60 4.90 -12.83
C ALA A 53 7.09 5.17 -12.67
N VAL A 54 6.70 5.69 -11.49
CA VAL A 54 5.30 6.05 -11.18
C VAL A 54 5.28 7.52 -10.74
N PRO A 55 4.60 8.40 -11.47
CA PRO A 55 4.34 9.77 -11.06
C PRO A 55 3.48 9.85 -9.79
N GLU A 56 3.57 10.96 -9.05
CA GLU A 56 2.69 11.23 -7.90
C GLU A 56 1.21 11.23 -8.32
N GLY A 57 0.34 10.69 -7.47
CA GLY A 57 -1.11 10.66 -7.67
C GLY A 57 -1.58 9.68 -8.74
N GLN A 58 -0.78 8.71 -9.16
CA GLN A 58 -1.18 7.67 -10.11
C GLN A 58 -1.44 6.32 -9.46
N LEU A 59 -2.33 5.54 -10.07
CA LEU A 59 -2.57 4.14 -9.75
C LEU A 59 -1.79 3.24 -10.73
N LEU A 60 -0.86 2.44 -10.21
CA LEU A 60 -0.17 1.38 -10.95
C LEU A 60 -0.70 0.02 -10.53
N VAL A 61 -1.18 -0.78 -11.48
CA VAL A 61 -1.58 -2.18 -11.24
C VAL A 61 -0.52 -3.13 -11.77
N ILE A 62 -0.04 -4.03 -10.90
CA ILE A 62 0.96 -5.05 -11.21
C ILE A 62 0.25 -6.39 -11.33
N ILE A 63 0.18 -6.93 -12.54
CA ILE A 63 -0.50 -8.19 -12.85
C ILE A 63 0.51 -9.31 -13.08
N GLY A 64 0.23 -10.49 -12.56
CA GLY A 64 1.08 -11.65 -12.80
C GLY A 64 0.66 -12.87 -11.98
N LEU A 65 1.11 -14.05 -12.39
CA LEU A 65 0.81 -15.29 -11.70
C LEU A 65 1.31 -15.29 -10.24
N SER A 66 0.72 -16.15 -9.41
CA SER A 66 1.24 -16.38 -8.06
C SER A 66 2.71 -16.81 -8.12
N GLY A 67 3.54 -16.26 -7.24
CA GLY A 67 4.99 -16.52 -7.23
C GLY A 67 5.79 -15.72 -8.28
N SER A 68 5.19 -14.83 -9.08
CA SER A 68 5.91 -14.02 -10.08
C SER A 68 6.77 -12.89 -9.50
N GLY A 69 6.78 -12.68 -8.17
CA GLY A 69 7.60 -11.66 -7.52
C GLY A 69 6.88 -10.35 -7.18
N LYS A 70 5.56 -10.22 -7.41
CA LYS A 70 4.78 -8.99 -7.13
C LYS A 70 4.95 -8.50 -5.69
N SER A 71 4.70 -9.37 -4.71
CA SER A 71 4.88 -9.04 -3.28
C SER A 71 6.34 -8.71 -2.95
N THR A 72 7.30 -9.38 -3.59
CA THR A 72 8.73 -9.07 -3.44
C THR A 72 9.03 -7.67 -3.93
N LEU A 73 8.50 -7.28 -5.09
CA LEU A 73 8.64 -5.94 -5.64
C LEU A 73 8.09 -4.87 -4.69
N LEU A 74 6.83 -5.01 -4.24
CA LEU A 74 6.22 -4.06 -3.30
C LEU A 74 7.02 -3.94 -2.00
N ARG A 75 7.61 -5.02 -1.50
CA ARG A 75 8.44 -5.00 -0.28
C ARG A 75 9.78 -4.29 -0.44
N HIS A 76 10.28 -4.10 -1.65
CA HIS A 76 11.44 -3.24 -1.90
C HIS A 76 11.11 -1.76 -1.74
N LEU A 77 9.88 -1.35 -2.14
CA LEU A 77 9.48 0.05 -2.11
C LEU A 77 9.33 0.62 -0.69
N ASN A 78 9.09 -0.22 0.31
CA ASN A 78 9.07 0.20 1.72
C ASN A 78 10.32 -0.26 2.50
N GLY A 79 11.32 -0.78 1.81
CA GLY A 79 12.58 -1.21 2.39
C GLY A 79 12.48 -2.43 3.32
N LEU A 80 11.43 -3.29 3.16
CA LEU A 80 11.38 -4.60 3.82
C LEU A 80 12.35 -5.59 3.18
N HIS A 81 12.63 -5.43 1.89
CA HIS A 81 13.70 -6.12 1.18
C HIS A 81 14.67 -5.10 0.60
N LEU A 82 15.95 -5.48 0.55
CA LEU A 82 16.98 -4.72 -0.15
C LEU A 82 17.29 -5.42 -1.48
N PRO A 83 17.55 -4.65 -2.56
CA PRO A 83 17.92 -5.20 -3.85
C PRO A 83 19.25 -5.97 -3.78
N SER A 84 19.39 -6.99 -4.65
CA SER A 84 20.68 -7.62 -4.91
C SER A 84 21.48 -6.80 -5.92
N GLU A 85 20.79 -6.23 -6.92
CA GLU A 85 21.34 -5.31 -7.92
C GLU A 85 20.27 -4.28 -8.31
N GLY A 86 20.69 -3.17 -8.92
CA GLY A 86 19.82 -2.08 -9.34
C GLY A 86 19.51 -1.08 -8.22
N SER A 87 18.53 -0.23 -8.45
CA SER A 87 18.18 0.83 -7.50
C SER A 87 16.66 0.98 -7.32
N VAL A 88 16.27 1.48 -6.15
CA VAL A 88 14.90 1.80 -5.77
C VAL A 88 14.88 3.16 -5.11
N THR A 89 14.20 4.11 -5.72
CA THR A 89 13.98 5.46 -5.19
C THR A 89 12.48 5.66 -4.92
N VAL A 90 12.14 6.09 -3.71
CA VAL A 90 10.77 6.34 -3.27
C VAL A 90 10.72 7.70 -2.60
N LEU A 91 9.83 8.58 -3.06
CA LEU A 91 9.72 9.97 -2.60
C LEU A 91 11.10 10.67 -2.57
N GLU A 92 11.85 10.54 -3.68
CA GLU A 92 13.21 11.08 -3.87
C GLU A 92 14.28 10.49 -2.95
N GLN A 93 13.96 9.45 -2.18
CA GLN A 93 14.89 8.79 -1.26
C GLN A 93 15.36 7.45 -1.84
N ASN A 94 16.68 7.26 -1.98
CA ASN A 94 17.25 5.98 -2.39
C ASN A 94 17.14 4.98 -1.24
N VAL A 95 16.17 4.06 -1.34
CA VAL A 95 15.77 3.15 -0.25
C VAL A 95 16.91 2.27 0.27
N PRO A 96 17.74 1.64 -0.57
CA PRO A 96 18.88 0.84 -0.13
C PRO A 96 19.89 1.59 0.75
N ASN A 97 20.00 2.90 0.59
CA ASN A 97 20.98 3.74 1.29
C ASN A 97 20.47 4.36 2.58
N LEU A 98 19.18 4.16 2.90
CA LEU A 98 18.57 4.75 4.09
C LEU A 98 19.06 4.08 5.38
N ASN A 99 19.39 4.90 6.37
CA ASN A 99 19.62 4.42 7.72
C ASN A 99 18.27 4.06 8.41
N ARG A 100 18.33 3.45 9.60
CA ARG A 100 17.14 3.01 10.35
C ARG A 100 16.12 4.13 10.64
N THR A 101 16.60 5.35 10.88
CA THR A 101 15.75 6.50 11.21
C THR A 101 15.05 6.98 9.96
N ASP A 102 15.76 7.15 8.86
CA ASP A 102 15.22 7.62 7.59
C ASP A 102 14.25 6.59 7.00
N LEU A 103 14.57 5.30 7.08
CA LEU A 103 13.66 4.23 6.69
C LEU A 103 12.36 4.22 7.53
N ARG A 104 12.45 4.52 8.85
CA ARG A 104 11.26 4.69 9.68
C ARG A 104 10.44 5.91 9.22
N ASN A 105 11.08 7.02 8.85
CA ASN A 105 10.41 8.20 8.36
C ASN A 105 9.75 7.94 7.00
N LEU A 106 10.44 7.31 6.06
CA LEU A 106 9.87 6.88 4.79
C LEU A 106 8.59 6.02 5.02
N ARG A 107 8.66 5.03 5.91
CA ARG A 107 7.52 4.16 6.22
C ARG A 107 6.33 4.87 6.88
N LYS A 108 6.47 6.10 7.35
CA LYS A 108 5.32 6.91 7.79
C LYS A 108 4.57 7.53 6.60
N GLU A 109 5.23 7.68 5.46
CA GLU A 109 4.67 8.25 4.24
C GLU A 109 4.25 7.17 3.23
N VAL A 110 4.69 5.92 3.45
CA VAL A 110 4.33 4.76 2.64
C VAL A 110 3.46 3.83 3.46
N GLY A 111 2.16 3.80 3.15
CA GLY A 111 1.20 2.88 3.74
C GLY A 111 1.29 1.51 3.07
N PHE A 112 0.97 0.44 3.81
CA PHE A 112 0.97 -0.92 3.26
C PHE A 112 -0.30 -1.67 3.65
N VAL A 113 -1.03 -2.13 2.65
CA VAL A 113 -2.18 -3.03 2.78
C VAL A 113 -1.71 -4.43 2.42
N PHE A 114 -1.74 -5.33 3.41
CA PHE A 114 -1.25 -6.70 3.26
C PHE A 114 -2.36 -7.65 2.83
N GLN A 115 -2.02 -8.71 2.12
CA GLN A 115 -2.92 -9.78 1.72
C GLN A 115 -3.64 -10.43 2.92
N GLN A 116 -2.97 -10.61 4.05
CA GLN A 116 -3.51 -11.20 5.29
C GLN A 116 -4.05 -10.13 6.26
N PHE A 117 -4.46 -8.97 5.78
CA PHE A 117 -5.02 -7.82 6.53
C PHE A 117 -4.09 -7.28 7.65
N ASN A 118 -3.37 -8.12 8.38
CA ASN A 118 -2.49 -7.79 9.50
C ASN A 118 -3.14 -6.88 10.55
N ILE A 119 -4.44 -7.08 10.81
CA ILE A 119 -5.19 -6.41 11.87
C ILE A 119 -5.11 -7.21 13.17
N VAL A 120 -5.31 -6.53 14.29
CA VAL A 120 -5.33 -7.17 15.61
C VAL A 120 -6.77 -7.58 15.93
N GLY A 121 -7.11 -8.87 15.80
CA GLY A 121 -8.47 -9.40 15.89
C GLY A 121 -9.21 -9.01 17.19
N ARG A 122 -8.51 -8.97 18.32
CA ARG A 122 -9.09 -8.63 19.64
C ARG A 122 -9.39 -7.14 19.83
N LEU A 123 -8.83 -6.28 19.00
CA LEU A 123 -9.12 -4.84 19.02
C LEU A 123 -10.41 -4.54 18.24
N THR A 124 -11.07 -3.46 18.62
CA THR A 124 -12.18 -2.90 17.86
C THR A 124 -11.72 -2.31 16.52
N CYS A 125 -12.66 -2.03 15.60
CA CYS A 125 -12.35 -1.39 14.33
C CYS A 125 -11.63 -0.05 14.53
N ILE A 126 -12.17 0.80 15.40
CA ILE A 126 -11.57 2.11 15.68
C ILE A 126 -10.18 1.99 16.29
N GLU A 127 -9.96 1.03 17.19
CA GLU A 127 -8.64 0.80 17.78
C GLU A 127 -7.62 0.34 16.73
N ASN A 128 -8.01 -0.57 15.82
CA ASN A 128 -7.15 -0.95 14.69
C ASN A 128 -6.81 0.25 13.81
N VAL A 129 -7.79 1.08 13.44
CA VAL A 129 -7.56 2.28 12.62
C VAL A 129 -6.63 3.26 13.34
N LEU A 130 -6.83 3.50 14.64
CA LEU A 130 -5.99 4.37 15.45
C LEU A 130 -4.52 3.92 15.50
N THR A 131 -4.22 2.60 15.37
CA THR A 131 -2.83 2.13 15.29
C THR A 131 -2.06 2.70 14.12
N GLY A 132 -2.73 3.12 13.03
CA GLY A 132 -2.10 3.80 11.90
C GLY A 132 -1.37 5.09 12.29
N THR A 133 -1.72 5.70 13.42
CA THR A 133 -1.06 6.92 13.93
C THR A 133 0.18 6.67 14.78
N LEU A 134 0.47 5.42 15.18
CA LEU A 134 1.54 5.09 16.13
C LEU A 134 2.93 5.56 15.67
N GLY A 135 3.18 5.58 14.36
CA GLY A 135 4.43 6.09 13.81
C GLY A 135 4.69 7.57 14.09
N ARG A 136 3.65 8.36 14.41
CA ARG A 136 3.71 9.81 14.64
C ARG A 136 3.54 10.19 16.11
N LEU A 137 3.05 9.29 16.96
CA LEU A 137 2.79 9.53 18.38
C LEU A 137 3.97 9.06 19.24
N LYS A 138 4.14 9.73 20.38
CA LYS A 138 5.11 9.32 21.42
C LYS A 138 4.38 8.61 22.55
N GLY A 139 5.02 7.60 23.11
CA GLY A 139 4.54 6.82 24.25
C GLY A 139 3.50 5.73 23.91
N PRO A 140 3.24 4.83 24.86
CA PRO A 140 2.33 3.71 24.67
C PRO A 140 0.88 4.19 24.54
N ARG A 141 0.08 3.43 23.77
CA ARG A 141 -1.36 3.63 23.62
C ARG A 141 -2.06 2.28 23.72
N ILE A 142 -2.90 2.15 24.72
CA ILE A 142 -3.69 0.95 25.01
C ILE A 142 -5.15 1.38 25.02
N GLY A 143 -5.93 0.94 24.00
CA GLY A 143 -7.33 1.29 23.85
C GLY A 143 -7.59 2.70 23.31
N ALA A 144 -8.78 2.87 22.72
CA ALA A 144 -9.19 4.10 22.03
C ALA A 144 -9.20 5.34 22.94
N SER A 145 -9.48 5.19 24.23
CA SER A 145 -9.56 6.30 25.18
C SER A 145 -8.24 7.05 25.39
N MET A 146 -7.09 6.39 25.16
CA MET A 146 -5.77 7.01 25.28
C MET A 146 -5.38 7.87 24.07
N TYR A 147 -6.18 7.86 23.01
CA TYR A 147 -5.95 8.73 21.84
C TYR A 147 -6.70 10.05 22.00
N PRO A 148 -6.12 11.18 21.52
CA PRO A 148 -6.80 12.47 21.50
C PRO A 148 -8.16 12.41 20.82
N LYS A 149 -9.14 13.21 21.30
CA LYS A 149 -10.49 13.28 20.69
C LYS A 149 -10.44 13.51 19.18
N LYS A 150 -9.52 14.37 18.71
CA LYS A 150 -9.31 14.65 17.28
C LYS A 150 -8.99 13.38 16.49
N LEU A 151 -8.03 12.56 16.97
CA LEU A 151 -7.67 11.33 16.26
C LEU A 151 -8.77 10.28 16.28
N ARG A 152 -9.57 10.21 17.36
CA ARG A 152 -10.74 9.33 17.41
C ARG A 152 -11.80 9.75 16.39
N LYS A 153 -12.03 11.06 16.22
CA LYS A 153 -12.93 11.58 15.20
C LYS A 153 -12.40 11.24 13.80
N GLU A 154 -11.14 11.53 13.52
CA GLU A 154 -10.49 11.16 12.25
C GLU A 154 -10.59 9.64 11.97
N ALA A 155 -10.43 8.79 12.98
CA ALA A 155 -10.58 7.34 12.81
C ALA A 155 -12.01 6.91 12.45
N ILE A 156 -13.03 7.56 13.01
CA ILE A 156 -14.44 7.36 12.61
C ILE A 156 -14.65 7.80 11.15
N GLU A 157 -14.11 8.95 10.76
CA GLU A 157 -14.18 9.45 9.37
C GLU A 157 -13.53 8.46 8.39
N GLN A 158 -12.37 7.86 8.75
CA GLN A 158 -11.79 6.81 7.92
C GLN A 158 -12.64 5.53 7.88
N LEU A 159 -13.31 5.16 8.97
CA LEU A 159 -14.25 4.03 8.98
C LEU A 159 -15.52 4.33 8.17
N GLU A 160 -15.98 5.57 8.14
CA GLU A 160 -17.10 6.00 7.29
C GLU A 160 -16.74 5.87 5.80
N ARG A 161 -15.56 6.31 5.38
CA ARG A 161 -15.06 6.17 3.99
C ARG A 161 -15.07 4.71 3.50
N VAL A 162 -14.84 3.76 4.41
CA VAL A 162 -14.86 2.32 4.07
C VAL A 162 -16.21 1.66 4.40
N GLY A 163 -17.25 2.43 4.75
CA GLY A 163 -18.61 1.93 5.02
C GLY A 163 -18.71 1.11 6.32
N LEU A 164 -17.89 1.42 7.35
CA LEU A 164 -17.84 0.68 8.61
C LEU A 164 -18.01 1.55 9.86
N ALA A 165 -18.50 2.79 9.73
CA ALA A 165 -18.67 3.71 10.86
C ALA A 165 -19.54 3.12 11.98
N GLU A 166 -20.66 2.47 11.64
CA GLU A 166 -21.57 1.85 12.61
C GLU A 166 -20.95 0.67 13.37
N ARG A 167 -19.87 0.08 12.80
CA ARG A 167 -19.11 -1.04 13.39
C ARG A 167 -17.83 -0.60 14.11
N ALA A 168 -17.66 0.71 14.34
CA ALA A 168 -16.43 1.27 14.91
C ALA A 168 -15.99 0.59 16.22
N TRP A 169 -16.95 0.22 17.06
CA TRP A 169 -16.71 -0.41 18.37
C TRP A 169 -16.81 -1.93 18.37
N GLN A 170 -17.09 -2.54 17.19
CA GLN A 170 -17.11 -3.99 17.04
C GLN A 170 -15.69 -4.54 16.96
N ARG A 171 -15.44 -5.71 17.55
CA ARG A 171 -14.14 -6.41 17.45
C ARG A 171 -13.93 -6.89 16.03
N THR A 172 -12.69 -6.75 15.53
CA THR A 172 -12.39 -7.07 14.15
C THR A 172 -12.37 -8.57 13.85
N ASP A 173 -12.17 -9.45 14.84
CA ASP A 173 -12.27 -10.90 14.67
C ASP A 173 -13.71 -11.41 14.43
N THR A 174 -14.72 -10.57 14.62
CA THR A 174 -16.13 -10.89 14.35
C THR A 174 -16.61 -10.39 12.98
N LEU A 175 -15.74 -9.77 12.22
CA LEU A 175 -16.03 -9.22 10.89
C LEU A 175 -15.77 -10.25 9.78
N SER A 176 -16.47 -10.11 8.63
CA SER A 176 -16.13 -10.85 7.41
C SER A 176 -14.75 -10.45 6.89
N GLY A 177 -14.12 -11.30 6.04
CA GLY A 177 -12.82 -11.01 5.44
C GLY A 177 -12.78 -9.68 4.70
N GLY A 178 -13.81 -9.37 3.89
CA GLY A 178 -13.90 -8.09 3.19
C GLY A 178 -14.05 -6.88 4.14
N GLN A 179 -14.77 -7.05 5.26
CA GLN A 179 -14.84 -6.00 6.29
C GLN A 179 -13.49 -5.81 6.99
N GLN A 180 -12.78 -6.90 7.29
CA GLN A 180 -11.42 -6.84 7.85
C GLN A 180 -10.45 -6.14 6.91
N GLN A 181 -10.53 -6.41 5.60
CA GLN A 181 -9.73 -5.73 4.58
C GLN A 181 -10.02 -4.22 4.55
N ARG A 182 -11.29 -3.83 4.61
CA ARG A 182 -11.66 -2.41 4.67
C ARG A 182 -11.16 -1.73 5.94
N VAL A 183 -11.15 -2.40 7.10
CA VAL A 183 -10.50 -1.88 8.32
C VAL A 183 -8.99 -1.71 8.11
N ALA A 184 -8.31 -2.65 7.43
CA ALA A 184 -6.88 -2.54 7.13
C ALA A 184 -6.57 -1.34 6.21
N ILE A 185 -7.44 -1.07 5.23
CA ILE A 185 -7.32 0.12 4.37
C ILE A 185 -7.55 1.39 5.20
N ALA A 186 -8.62 1.49 5.99
CA ALA A 186 -8.89 2.63 6.87
C ALA A 186 -7.72 2.92 7.82
N ARG A 187 -7.10 1.88 8.39
CA ARG A 187 -5.87 1.99 9.19
C ARG A 187 -4.72 2.58 8.39
N THR A 188 -4.56 2.16 7.14
CA THR A 188 -3.51 2.66 6.26
C THR A 188 -3.76 4.12 5.90
N LEU A 189 -4.99 4.53 5.61
CA LEU A 189 -5.36 5.92 5.35
C LEU A 189 -5.20 6.82 6.58
N MET A 190 -5.47 6.29 7.78
CA MET A 190 -5.24 7.01 9.05
C MET A 190 -3.77 7.38 9.26
N GLN A 191 -2.85 6.71 8.61
CA GLN A 191 -1.42 7.06 8.56
C GLN A 191 -1.17 8.34 7.76
N LYS A 192 -2.11 8.79 6.89
CA LYS A 192 -1.97 9.88 5.92
C LYS A 192 -0.76 9.66 5.00
N PRO A 193 -0.73 8.54 4.27
CA PRO A 193 0.39 8.20 3.41
C PRO A 193 0.39 9.06 2.14
N LYS A 194 1.55 9.22 1.51
CA LYS A 194 1.68 9.73 0.14
C LYS A 194 1.61 8.59 -0.89
N ILE A 195 2.03 7.40 -0.47
CA ILE A 195 2.00 6.19 -1.29
C ILE A 195 1.27 5.08 -0.52
N VAL A 196 0.40 4.35 -1.20
CA VAL A 196 -0.20 3.11 -0.70
C VAL A 196 0.28 1.94 -1.56
N LEU A 197 0.89 0.96 -0.91
CA LEU A 197 1.26 -0.33 -1.50
C LEU A 197 0.20 -1.35 -1.09
N ALA A 198 -0.48 -1.97 -2.04
CA ALA A 198 -1.53 -2.95 -1.81
C ALA A 198 -1.12 -4.30 -2.39
N ASP A 199 -0.77 -5.25 -1.51
CA ASP A 199 -0.31 -6.59 -1.87
C ASP A 199 -1.50 -7.55 -1.90
N GLU A 200 -1.98 -7.87 -3.10
CA GLU A 200 -3.14 -8.75 -3.37
C GLU A 200 -4.37 -8.39 -2.49
N PRO A 201 -4.84 -7.12 -2.47
CA PRO A 201 -5.85 -6.66 -1.52
C PRO A 201 -7.22 -7.31 -1.69
N VAL A 202 -7.44 -8.04 -2.77
CA VAL A 202 -8.73 -8.67 -3.11
C VAL A 202 -8.66 -10.19 -3.26
N ALA A 203 -7.51 -10.82 -3.07
CA ALA A 203 -7.27 -12.24 -3.41
C ALA A 203 -8.18 -13.24 -2.67
N SER A 204 -8.77 -12.87 -1.54
CA SER A 204 -9.61 -13.76 -0.72
C SER A 204 -11.06 -13.24 -0.60
N LEU A 205 -11.46 -12.32 -1.47
CA LEU A 205 -12.76 -11.67 -1.41
C LEU A 205 -13.65 -12.13 -2.58
N ASP A 206 -14.96 -12.08 -2.37
CA ASP A 206 -15.91 -12.27 -3.46
C ASP A 206 -15.84 -11.11 -4.47
N PRO A 207 -16.34 -11.30 -5.71
CA PRO A 207 -16.20 -10.31 -6.78
C PRO A 207 -16.81 -8.95 -6.47
N GLU A 208 -17.94 -8.91 -5.76
CA GLU A 208 -18.62 -7.65 -5.41
C GLU A 208 -17.78 -6.83 -4.42
N ILE A 209 -17.31 -7.48 -3.36
CA ILE A 209 -16.45 -6.84 -2.35
C ILE A 209 -15.10 -6.45 -2.95
N SER A 210 -14.57 -7.27 -3.87
CA SER A 210 -13.34 -6.96 -4.62
C SER A 210 -13.48 -5.66 -5.40
N GLY A 211 -14.60 -5.47 -6.10
CA GLY A 211 -14.91 -4.20 -6.79
C GLY A 211 -14.91 -3.01 -5.82
N GLN A 212 -15.63 -3.11 -4.70
CA GLN A 212 -15.69 -2.04 -3.68
C GLN A 212 -14.30 -1.69 -3.10
N VAL A 213 -13.43 -2.66 -2.89
CA VAL A 213 -12.05 -2.43 -2.41
C VAL A 213 -11.21 -1.72 -3.47
N MET A 214 -11.33 -2.11 -4.74
CA MET A 214 -10.61 -1.46 -5.83
C MET A 214 -11.11 -0.02 -6.06
N ASP A 215 -12.42 0.21 -6.03
CA ASP A 215 -13.01 1.56 -6.13
C ASP A 215 -12.50 2.47 -5.02
N LEU A 216 -12.39 1.96 -3.80
CA LEU A 216 -11.83 2.71 -2.67
C LEU A 216 -10.37 3.10 -2.90
N LEU A 217 -9.53 2.21 -3.45
CA LEU A 217 -8.14 2.52 -3.78
C LEU A 217 -8.04 3.56 -4.91
N VAL A 218 -8.93 3.49 -5.91
CA VAL A 218 -9.04 4.50 -6.97
C VAL A 218 -9.46 5.85 -6.41
N GLN A 219 -10.44 5.89 -5.50
CA GLN A 219 -10.87 7.12 -4.83
C GLN A 219 -9.74 7.76 -4.03
N CYS A 220 -8.94 6.99 -3.30
CA CYS A 220 -7.76 7.51 -2.59
C CYS A 220 -6.76 8.18 -3.54
N CYS A 221 -6.59 7.62 -4.74
CA CYS A 221 -5.73 8.19 -5.77
C CYS A 221 -6.27 9.54 -6.27
N ILE A 222 -7.57 9.60 -6.60
CA ILE A 222 -8.20 10.79 -7.20
C ILE A 222 -8.44 11.90 -6.17
N GLU A 223 -9.02 11.55 -5.02
CA GLU A 223 -9.48 12.55 -4.03
C GLU A 223 -8.35 13.04 -3.11
N ASP A 224 -7.46 12.13 -2.71
CA ASP A 224 -6.39 12.45 -1.75
C ASP A 224 -5.03 12.66 -2.44
N ASN A 225 -4.95 12.53 -3.76
CA ASN A 225 -3.70 12.56 -4.53
C ASN A 225 -2.63 11.58 -4.00
N ILE A 226 -3.09 10.40 -3.55
CA ILE A 226 -2.21 9.33 -3.07
C ILE A 226 -1.74 8.49 -4.26
N THR A 227 -0.46 8.23 -4.36
CA THR A 227 0.06 7.27 -5.36
C THR A 227 -0.24 5.84 -4.88
N VAL A 228 -0.86 5.02 -5.72
CA VAL A 228 -1.23 3.65 -5.35
C VAL A 228 -0.50 2.64 -6.24
N LEU A 229 0.16 1.65 -5.63
CA LEU A 229 0.70 0.50 -6.34
C LEU A 229 -0.01 -0.76 -5.82
N CYS A 230 -0.76 -1.42 -6.70
CA CYS A 230 -1.58 -2.58 -6.35
C CYS A 230 -1.12 -3.81 -7.13
N SER A 231 -0.90 -4.94 -6.44
CA SER A 231 -0.69 -6.24 -7.09
C SER A 231 -1.98 -7.05 -7.16
N LEU A 232 -2.25 -7.67 -8.31
CA LEU A 232 -3.38 -8.55 -8.56
C LEU A 232 -2.93 -9.92 -9.08
#